data_7b475ddb8e2ee1f996574f241772ea88
#
_entry.id   7b475ddb8e2ee1f996574f241772ea88
#
_cell.length_a   1.000
_cell.length_b   1.000
_cell.length_c   1.000
_cell.angle_alpha   90.00
_cell.angle_beta   90.00
_cell.angle_gamma   90.00
#
_symmetry.space_group_name_H-M   'P 1'
#
loop_
_entity.id
_entity.type
_entity.pdbx_description
1 polymer ?
#
loop_
_entity_poly.entity_id
_entity_poly.type
_entity_poly.pdbx_seq_one_letter_code
_entity_poly.pdbx_strand_id
1 'polypeptide(L)'
;MVEIETKRLRSFVGHPYKVLDDESMRLLMDSIRKNGIITPLIVMPTREGNYQIISGHRRKYCADVLGLEKVPVIIRTMPDEDSIISMVDSNL
;
A
#
# COMPACT_ATOMS: atom_id res chain seq x y z
N MET A 1 2.67 -10.46 -8.82
CA MET A 1 1.65 -9.46 -8.50
C MET A 1 0.31 -10.14 -8.29
N VAL A 2 -0.36 -9.82 -7.21
CA VAL A 2 -1.68 -10.37 -6.91
C VAL A 2 -2.62 -9.24 -6.57
N GLU A 3 -3.92 -9.53 -6.53
CA GLU A 3 -4.92 -8.54 -6.11
C GLU A 3 -5.41 -8.89 -4.72
N ILE A 4 -5.48 -7.87 -3.88
CA ILE A 4 -5.94 -8.00 -2.49
C ILE A 4 -7.13 -7.08 -2.28
N GLU A 5 -8.08 -7.52 -1.48
CA GLU A 5 -9.22 -6.68 -1.12
C GLU A 5 -8.73 -5.41 -0.44
N THR A 6 -9.21 -4.27 -0.92
CA THR A 6 -8.79 -2.97 -0.41
C THR A 6 -8.98 -2.85 1.10
N LYS A 7 -10.05 -3.44 1.62
CA LYS A 7 -10.37 -3.38 3.06
C LYS A 7 -9.35 -4.12 3.93
N ARG A 8 -8.51 -4.97 3.34
CA ARG A 8 -7.50 -5.71 4.09
C ARG A 8 -6.18 -4.96 4.20
N LEU A 9 -6.08 -3.80 3.58
CA LEU A 9 -4.86 -3.00 3.60
C LEU A 9 -4.87 -2.07 4.80
N ARG A 10 -3.73 -1.96 5.48
CA ARG A 10 -3.59 -1.15 6.70
C ARG A 10 -2.42 -0.20 6.55
N SER A 11 -2.61 1.02 7.06
CA SER A 11 -1.53 1.99 7.13
C SER A 11 -0.56 1.60 8.24
N PHE A 12 0.65 2.13 8.18
CA PHE A 12 1.65 1.86 9.19
C PHE A 12 1.19 2.43 10.55
N VAL A 13 1.15 1.56 11.56
CA VAL A 13 0.71 1.97 12.90
C VAL A 13 1.79 2.88 13.51
N GLY A 14 1.34 4.01 14.06
CA GLY A 14 2.25 4.97 14.67
C GLY A 14 2.81 6.01 13.71
N HIS A 15 2.71 5.78 12.42
CA HIS A 15 3.16 6.72 11.40
C HIS A 15 2.14 6.79 10.27
N PRO A 16 0.93 7.26 10.57
CA PRO A 16 -0.10 7.33 9.54
C PRO A 16 0.35 8.26 8.42
N TYR A 17 0.18 7.79 7.20
CA TYR A 17 0.52 8.59 6.05
C TYR A 17 -0.47 9.74 5.91
N LYS A 18 0.04 10.95 5.82
CA LYS A 18 -0.80 12.13 5.65
C LYS A 18 -1.00 12.38 4.17
N VAL A 19 -2.22 12.20 3.71
CA VAL A 19 -2.57 12.40 2.31
C VAL A 19 -3.00 13.84 2.10
N LEU A 20 -2.37 14.49 1.11
CA LEU A 20 -2.73 15.85 0.74
C LEU A 20 -3.61 15.83 -0.50
N ASP A 21 -4.71 16.57 -0.45
CA ASP A 21 -5.62 16.71 -1.58
C ASP A 21 -5.18 17.89 -2.43
N ASP A 22 -4.12 17.67 -3.21
CA ASP A 22 -3.56 18.69 -4.08
C ASP A 22 -3.76 18.30 -5.55
N GLU A 23 -3.22 19.12 -6.45
CA GLU A 23 -3.33 18.90 -7.88
C GLU A 23 -2.75 17.55 -8.30
N SER A 24 -1.62 17.18 -7.71
CA SER A 24 -0.99 15.89 -7.99
C SER A 24 -1.92 14.74 -7.63
N MET A 25 -2.62 14.85 -6.50
CA MET A 25 -3.56 13.82 -6.07
C MET A 25 -4.75 13.73 -7.02
N ARG A 26 -5.22 14.87 -7.52
CA ARG A 26 -6.34 14.89 -8.45
C ARG A 26 -5.97 14.20 -9.77
N LEU A 27 -4.76 14.47 -10.25
CA LEU A 27 -4.28 13.82 -11.47
C LEU A 27 -4.14 12.32 -11.29
N LEU A 28 -3.63 11.90 -10.13
CA LEU A 28 -3.50 10.49 -9.82
C LEU A 28 -4.89 9.83 -9.73
N MET A 29 -5.80 10.48 -9.03
CA MET A 29 -7.17 9.98 -8.89
C MET A 29 -7.83 9.81 -10.26
N ASP A 30 -7.68 10.80 -11.12
CA ASP A 30 -8.26 10.75 -12.45
C ASP A 30 -7.67 9.61 -13.29
N SER A 31 -6.36 9.44 -13.21
CA SER A 31 -5.69 8.36 -13.91
C SER A 31 -6.18 6.99 -13.43
N ILE A 32 -6.32 6.82 -12.12
CA ILE A 32 -6.78 5.55 -11.57
C ILE A 32 -8.24 5.29 -11.94
N ARG A 33 -9.05 6.33 -11.96
CA ARG A 33 -10.45 6.19 -12.37
C ARG A 33 -10.57 5.70 -13.81
N LYS A 34 -9.69 6.16 -14.67
CA LYS A 34 -9.74 5.80 -16.09
C LYS A 34 -9.08 4.46 -16.39
N ASN A 35 -7.96 4.20 -15.74
CA ASN A 35 -7.09 3.08 -16.12
C ASN A 35 -6.90 2.04 -15.03
N GLY A 36 -7.45 2.26 -13.84
CA GLY A 36 -7.16 1.43 -12.70
C GLY A 36 -5.77 1.71 -12.14
N ILE A 37 -5.39 0.94 -11.14
CA ILE A 37 -4.06 1.07 -10.55
C ILE A 37 -3.09 0.22 -11.37
N ILE A 38 -2.21 0.87 -12.09
CA ILE A 38 -1.25 0.20 -12.96
C ILE A 38 -0.02 -0.24 -12.18
N THR A 39 0.48 0.65 -11.31
CA THR A 39 1.64 0.34 -10.48
C THR A 39 1.16 -0.27 -9.17
N PRO A 40 1.55 -1.51 -8.85
CA PRO A 40 1.05 -2.15 -7.64
C PRO A 40 1.58 -1.52 -6.37
N LEU A 41 0.80 -1.64 -5.30
CA LEU A 41 1.26 -1.29 -3.96
C LEU A 41 2.22 -2.36 -3.47
N ILE A 42 3.09 -1.99 -2.53
CA ILE A 42 3.97 -2.96 -1.87
C ILE A 42 3.45 -3.12 -0.45
N VAL A 43 3.18 -4.35 -0.07
CA VAL A 43 2.58 -4.66 1.22
C VAL A 43 3.31 -5.80 1.90
N MET A 44 3.08 -5.93 3.20
CA MET A 44 3.65 -7.00 4.01
C MET A 44 2.53 -7.63 4.83
N PRO A 45 2.44 -8.98 4.90
CA PRO A 45 1.38 -9.60 5.66
C PRO A 45 1.55 -9.35 7.17
N THR A 46 0.43 -9.21 7.85
CA THR A 46 0.41 -9.06 9.31
C THR A 46 -0.05 -10.35 9.95
N ARG A 47 0.14 -10.44 11.27
CA ARG A 47 -0.30 -11.62 12.02
C ARG A 47 -1.82 -11.75 12.08
N GLU A 48 -2.52 -10.64 11.91
CA GLU A 48 -3.99 -10.62 11.98
C GLU A 48 -4.65 -11.02 10.67
N GLY A 49 -3.86 -11.36 9.64
CA GLY A 49 -4.41 -11.72 8.35
C GLY A 49 -4.70 -10.56 7.43
N ASN A 50 -4.18 -9.41 7.77
CA ASN A 50 -4.27 -8.22 6.92
C ASN A 50 -2.92 -7.96 6.26
N TYR A 51 -2.82 -6.82 5.57
CA TYR A 51 -1.59 -6.44 4.89
C TYR A 51 -1.26 -5.00 5.23
N GLN A 52 -0.03 -4.78 5.67
CA GLN A 52 0.46 -3.44 5.96
C GLN A 52 1.06 -2.83 4.71
N ILE A 53 0.66 -1.62 4.38
CA ILE A 53 1.18 -0.92 3.20
C ILE A 53 2.58 -0.41 3.49
N ILE A 54 3.52 -0.80 2.64
CA ILE A 54 4.89 -0.28 2.69
C ILE A 54 5.02 0.88 1.72
N SER A 55 4.43 0.77 0.54
CA SER A 55 4.49 1.79 -0.49
C SER A 55 3.15 1.83 -1.23
N GLY A 56 2.72 3.03 -1.60
CA GLY A 56 1.50 3.20 -2.36
C GLY A 56 0.34 3.77 -1.57
N HIS A 57 0.59 4.51 -0.50
CA HIS A 57 -0.48 5.08 0.33
C HIS A 57 -1.41 5.99 -0.46
N ARG A 58 -0.88 6.75 -1.40
CA ARG A 58 -1.72 7.63 -2.23
C ARG A 58 -2.66 6.81 -3.12
N ARG A 59 -2.17 5.71 -3.66
CA ARG A 59 -3.00 4.81 -4.48
C ARG A 59 -4.09 4.15 -3.64
N LYS A 60 -3.74 3.78 -2.41
CA LYS A 60 -4.73 3.22 -1.47
C LYS A 60 -5.84 4.24 -1.19
N TYR A 61 -5.45 5.48 -0.96
CA TYR A 61 -6.42 6.55 -0.74
C TYR A 61 -7.36 6.68 -1.95
N CYS A 62 -6.80 6.69 -3.15
CA CYS A 62 -7.62 6.77 -4.35
C CYS A 62 -8.55 5.57 -4.48
N ALA A 63 -8.07 4.39 -4.15
CA ALA A 63 -8.90 3.18 -4.20
C ALA A 63 -10.08 3.28 -3.24
N ASP A 64 -9.85 3.82 -2.04
CA ASP A 64 -10.92 4.00 -1.07
C ASP A 64 -11.96 4.99 -1.58
N VAL A 65 -11.51 6.13 -2.10
CA VAL A 65 -12.42 7.17 -2.58
C VAL A 65 -13.22 6.68 -3.78
N LEU A 66 -12.59 5.94 -4.66
CA LEU A 66 -13.24 5.45 -5.88
C LEU A 66 -14.05 4.17 -5.66
N GLY A 67 -13.96 3.58 -4.48
CA GLY A 67 -14.72 2.37 -4.16
C GLY A 67 -14.19 1.13 -4.83
N LEU A 68 -12.89 1.04 -5.08
CA LEU A 68 -12.30 -0.15 -5.68
C LEU A 68 -12.27 -1.28 -4.66
N GLU A 69 -12.81 -2.42 -5.03
CA GLU A 69 -12.86 -3.57 -4.12
C GLU A 69 -11.49 -4.21 -3.94
N LYS A 70 -10.69 -4.22 -4.98
CA LYS A 70 -9.38 -4.85 -4.97
C LYS A 70 -8.34 -3.94 -5.57
N VAL A 71 -7.09 -4.12 -5.15
CA VAL A 71 -5.96 -3.39 -5.70
C VAL A 71 -4.82 -4.36 -5.95
N PRO A 72 -4.00 -4.10 -6.98
CA PRO A 72 -2.84 -4.94 -7.25
C PRO A 72 -1.75 -4.64 -6.23
N VAL A 73 -1.12 -5.69 -5.72
CA VAL A 73 -0.06 -5.55 -4.72
C VAL A 73 1.08 -6.52 -5.02
N ILE A 74 2.25 -6.13 -4.53
CA ILE A 74 3.39 -7.02 -4.44
C ILE A 74 3.56 -7.32 -2.96
N ILE A 75 3.48 -8.59 -2.60
CA ILE A 75 3.61 -9.02 -1.21
C ILE A 75 5.07 -9.29 -0.92
N ARG A 76 5.62 -8.56 0.06
CA ARG A 76 6.96 -8.80 0.55
C ARG A 76 6.85 -9.44 1.91
N THR A 77 7.59 -10.51 2.13
CA THR A 77 7.58 -11.20 3.41
C THR A 77 8.96 -11.13 4.03
N MET A 78 8.98 -11.08 5.37
CA MET A 78 10.19 -11.20 6.13
C MET A 78 10.29 -12.64 6.61
N PRO A 79 11.33 -13.38 6.21
CA PRO A 79 11.41 -14.79 6.59
C PRO A 79 11.56 -15.01 8.09
N ASP A 80 12.20 -14.08 8.81
CA ASP A 80 12.38 -14.20 10.23
C ASP A 80 12.81 -12.87 10.84
N GLU A 81 13.00 -12.87 12.18
CA GLU A 81 13.39 -11.65 12.89
C GLU A 81 14.77 -11.16 12.50
N ASP A 82 15.68 -12.07 12.22
CA ASP A 82 17.03 -11.69 11.81
C ASP A 82 16.99 -10.94 10.50
N SER A 83 16.13 -11.37 9.58
CA SER A 83 15.97 -10.68 8.32
C SER A 83 15.42 -9.28 8.51
N ILE A 84 14.50 -9.11 9.45
CA ILE A 84 13.94 -7.80 9.76
C ILE A 84 15.06 -6.88 10.27
N ILE A 85 15.86 -7.38 11.19
CA ILE A 85 16.97 -6.61 11.75
C ILE A 85 17.96 -6.24 10.65
N SER A 86 18.32 -7.20 9.82
CA SER A 86 19.26 -6.97 8.73
C SER A 86 18.74 -5.93 7.76
N MET A 87 17.46 -5.94 7.49
CA MET A 87 16.88 -4.98 6.58
C MET A 87 16.94 -3.58 7.15
N VAL A 88 16.70 -3.43 8.44
CA VAL A 88 16.83 -2.13 9.09
C VAL A 88 18.27 -1.65 8.99
N ASP A 89 19.22 -2.52 9.25
CA ASP A 89 20.64 -2.17 9.16
C ASP A 89 21.02 -1.77 7.74
N SER A 90 20.51 -2.47 6.75
CA SER A 90 20.89 -2.18 5.36
C SER A 90 20.32 -0.86 4.86
N ASN A 91 19.34 -0.33 5.54
CA ASN A 91 18.73 0.95 5.19
C ASN A 91 19.41 2.13 5.88
N LEU A 92 20.39 1.87 6.70
CA LEU A 92 21.11 2.90 7.44
C LEU A 92 22.30 3.44 6.67
#